data_6d5d4750d3fa397199803a1ccf571df0
#
_entry.id   6d5d4750d3fa397199803a1ccf571df0
#
_cell.length_a   1.000
_cell.length_b   1.000
_cell.length_c   1.000
_cell.angle_alpha   90.00
_cell.angle_beta   90.00
_cell.angle_gamma   90.00
#
_symmetry.space_group_name_H-M   'P 1'
#
loop_
_entity.id
_entity.type
_entity.pdbx_description
1 polymer ?
#
loop_
_entity_poly.entity_id
_entity_poly.type
_entity_poly.pdbx_seq_one_letter_code
_entity_poly.pdbx_strand_id
1 'polypeptide(L)'
;MSMSWTRKGRIFDPAAHDWARSHAQVPTPLLYDDKVRIFYADRFEDGRSYTTFVDLDRKDLGKVIYEHKAPILGFGAPGTFDDDGVMPSFALRRDGQVWLYYSGWNRGVTVPYRNSVGIAVSDDDGTTFRRLYEGPVLERCPEEPYIAVTPTILRERDPDGRDLWRMWYISGLRWTLVEGKYEPVYVIKYCHSADGVTWARPNHLCIPQSHDNEAFSHPTVVRHRGQYLMWYCCRDSADYRDGAGAYRIGFASSPDGLDWTRQDDVLGLDVSGEGWESTMTSYPSVIEIDGRVVMFYNGNGFGRTGFGYAILEDQRD
;
A
#
# COMPACT_ATOMS: atom_id res chain seq x y z
N MET A 1 -25.09 -2.45 -6.53
CA MET A 1 -24.59 -2.89 -7.86
C MET A 1 -23.21 -3.48 -7.65
N SER A 2 -22.90 -4.63 -8.26
CA SER A 2 -21.58 -5.24 -8.15
C SER A 2 -20.58 -4.46 -9.04
N MET A 3 -19.37 -4.22 -8.55
CA MET A 3 -18.28 -3.71 -9.38
C MET A 3 -17.82 -4.80 -10.34
N SER A 4 -17.45 -4.43 -11.55
CA SER A 4 -16.87 -5.35 -12.52
C SER A 4 -15.45 -4.92 -12.83
N TRP A 5 -14.47 -5.79 -12.51
CA TRP A 5 -13.08 -5.57 -12.81
C TRP A 5 -12.61 -6.46 -13.96
N THR A 6 -12.08 -5.86 -15.00
CA THR A 6 -11.41 -6.62 -16.06
C THR A 6 -9.94 -6.79 -15.73
N ARG A 7 -9.54 -8.02 -15.38
CA ARG A 7 -8.13 -8.39 -15.21
C ARG A 7 -7.37 -8.24 -16.53
N LYS A 8 -6.23 -7.60 -16.47
CA LYS A 8 -5.34 -7.39 -17.64
C LYS A 8 -4.07 -8.24 -17.57
N GLY A 9 -3.92 -9.03 -16.51
CA GLY A 9 -2.82 -9.95 -16.32
C GLY A 9 -1.65 -9.38 -15.52
N ARG A 10 -0.62 -10.20 -15.39
CA ARG A 10 0.62 -9.86 -14.68
C ARG A 10 1.49 -8.93 -15.52
N ILE A 11 2.00 -7.85 -14.93
CA ILE A 11 2.90 -6.88 -15.54
C ILE A 11 4.37 -7.29 -15.31
N PHE A 12 4.68 -7.61 -14.05
CA PHE A 12 6.06 -7.86 -13.63
C PHE A 12 6.16 -9.15 -12.81
N ASP A 13 7.09 -10.01 -13.23
CA ASP A 13 7.43 -11.26 -12.55
C ASP A 13 8.89 -11.19 -12.08
N PRO A 14 9.19 -11.06 -10.78
CA PRO A 14 10.57 -10.99 -10.31
C PRO A 14 11.38 -12.23 -10.69
N ALA A 15 10.76 -13.42 -10.81
CA ALA A 15 11.44 -14.64 -11.20
C ALA A 15 11.92 -14.67 -12.66
N ALA A 16 11.42 -13.77 -13.50
CA ALA A 16 11.84 -13.65 -14.90
C ALA A 16 13.08 -12.74 -15.10
N HIS A 17 13.61 -12.16 -14.02
CA HIS A 17 14.69 -11.17 -14.07
C HIS A 17 15.86 -11.56 -13.16
N ASP A 18 17.05 -11.75 -13.73
CA ASP A 18 18.27 -12.12 -12.98
C ASP A 18 18.70 -11.08 -11.92
N TRP A 19 18.30 -9.82 -12.09
CA TRP A 19 18.62 -8.73 -11.17
C TRP A 19 17.63 -8.58 -10.02
N ALA A 20 16.37 -9.01 -10.19
CA ALA A 20 15.37 -9.04 -9.13
C ALA A 20 15.71 -10.17 -8.14
N ARG A 21 15.50 -9.92 -6.85
CA ARG A 21 15.88 -10.89 -5.82
C ARG A 21 14.80 -11.93 -5.59
N SER A 22 13.62 -11.51 -5.14
CA SER A 22 12.58 -12.50 -4.81
C SER A 22 11.15 -12.00 -4.89
N HIS A 23 10.92 -10.69 -4.77
CA HIS A 23 9.58 -10.12 -4.66
C HIS A 23 9.43 -8.84 -5.48
N ALA A 24 8.20 -8.52 -5.88
CA ALA A 24 7.81 -7.21 -6.35
C ALA A 24 6.55 -6.78 -5.56
N GLN A 25 6.77 -6.39 -4.29
CA GLN A 25 5.75 -6.23 -3.28
C GLN A 25 5.26 -4.79 -3.20
N VAL A 26 3.96 -4.61 -2.95
CA VAL A 26 3.34 -3.29 -2.73
C VAL A 26 3.50 -2.37 -3.93
N PRO A 27 2.89 -2.68 -5.10
CA PRO A 27 2.97 -1.83 -6.28
C PRO A 27 2.34 -0.46 -5.99
N THR A 28 3.16 0.59 -6.02
CA THR A 28 2.78 1.96 -5.64
C THR A 28 2.91 2.86 -6.88
N PRO A 29 1.79 3.24 -7.52
CA PRO A 29 1.82 3.99 -8.77
C PRO A 29 2.07 5.48 -8.56
N LEU A 30 2.77 6.09 -9.50
CA LEU A 30 2.87 7.54 -9.69
C LEU A 30 2.66 7.87 -11.17
N LEU A 31 1.69 8.73 -11.46
CA LEU A 31 1.33 9.12 -12.82
C LEU A 31 2.24 10.26 -13.30
N TYR A 32 2.77 10.11 -14.53
CA TYR A 32 3.48 11.12 -15.31
C TYR A 32 2.72 11.38 -16.62
N ASP A 33 3.14 12.39 -17.38
CA ASP A 33 2.48 12.76 -18.63
C ASP A 33 2.62 11.68 -19.71
N ASP A 34 3.73 10.96 -19.73
CA ASP A 34 4.10 9.96 -20.73
C ASP A 34 4.10 8.52 -20.22
N LYS A 35 4.10 8.31 -18.91
CA LYS A 35 4.28 6.99 -18.28
C LYS A 35 3.54 6.86 -16.95
N VAL A 36 3.49 5.64 -16.44
CA VAL A 36 3.11 5.33 -15.06
C VAL A 36 4.29 4.63 -14.39
N ARG A 37 4.87 5.24 -13.37
CA ARG A 37 5.91 4.61 -12.55
C ARG A 37 5.28 3.76 -11.48
N ILE A 38 5.73 2.52 -11.33
CA ILE A 38 5.32 1.63 -10.25
C ILE A 38 6.53 1.38 -9.36
N PHE A 39 6.54 2.03 -8.18
CA PHE A 39 7.48 1.68 -7.12
C PHE A 39 7.04 0.35 -6.48
N TYR A 40 8.00 -0.48 -6.11
CA TYR A 40 7.72 -1.73 -5.40
C TYR A 40 8.90 -2.11 -4.51
N ALA A 41 8.65 -2.98 -3.53
CA ALA A 41 9.70 -3.51 -2.68
C ALA A 41 10.16 -4.88 -3.18
N ASP A 42 11.48 -5.05 -3.32
CA ASP A 42 12.14 -6.33 -3.48
C ASP A 42 12.83 -6.74 -2.18
N ARG A 43 13.22 -8.00 -2.03
CA ARG A 43 13.83 -8.53 -0.82
C ARG A 43 15.16 -9.21 -1.09
N PHE A 44 16.16 -8.91 -0.26
CA PHE A 44 17.41 -9.63 -0.19
C PHE A 44 17.22 -11.02 0.44
N GLU A 45 18.21 -11.90 0.29
CA GLU A 45 18.22 -13.26 0.87
C GLU A 45 18.11 -13.23 2.41
N ASP A 46 18.66 -12.21 3.07
CA ASP A 46 18.58 -12.00 4.51
C ASP A 46 17.20 -11.46 4.97
N GLY A 47 16.26 -11.27 4.04
CA GLY A 47 14.90 -10.80 4.27
C GLY A 47 14.73 -9.29 4.32
N ARG A 48 15.80 -8.50 4.31
CA ARG A 48 15.71 -7.04 4.23
C ARG A 48 15.07 -6.61 2.90
N SER A 49 14.30 -5.52 2.94
CA SER A 49 13.61 -5.03 1.76
C SER A 49 14.11 -3.65 1.32
N TYR A 50 14.14 -3.43 0.02
CA TYR A 50 14.43 -2.14 -0.56
C TYR A 50 13.41 -1.77 -1.62
N THR A 51 13.26 -0.48 -1.90
CA THR A 51 12.37 0.01 -2.95
C THR A 51 13.13 0.24 -4.24
N THR A 52 12.52 -0.18 -5.34
CA THR A 52 12.92 0.11 -6.72
C THR A 52 11.67 0.42 -7.57
N PHE A 53 11.75 0.52 -8.90
CA PHE A 53 10.60 0.79 -9.75
C PHE A 53 10.73 0.23 -11.16
N VAL A 54 9.58 0.13 -11.83
CA VAL A 54 9.47 0.05 -13.29
C VAL A 54 8.62 1.19 -13.82
N ASP A 55 8.88 1.62 -15.07
CA ASP A 55 8.01 2.55 -15.78
C ASP A 55 7.19 1.77 -16.83
N LEU A 56 5.89 2.03 -16.85
CA LEU A 56 4.93 1.46 -17.78
C LEU A 56 4.57 2.51 -18.84
N ASP A 57 4.31 2.07 -20.05
CA ASP A 57 3.70 2.90 -21.09
C ASP A 57 2.31 3.35 -20.64
N ARG A 58 2.05 4.67 -20.58
CA ARG A 58 0.77 5.20 -20.11
C ARG A 58 -0.42 4.75 -20.94
N LYS A 59 -0.21 4.47 -22.24
CA LYS A 59 -1.28 4.03 -23.17
C LYS A 59 -1.49 2.53 -23.14
N ASP A 60 -0.45 1.78 -22.76
CA ASP A 60 -0.46 0.32 -22.62
C ASP A 60 0.19 -0.08 -21.29
N LEU A 61 -0.59 -0.12 -20.23
CA LEU A 61 -0.12 -0.41 -18.87
C LEU A 61 0.45 -1.83 -18.70
N GLY A 62 0.22 -2.72 -19.67
CA GLY A 62 0.85 -4.05 -19.71
C GLY A 62 2.29 -4.01 -20.19
N LYS A 63 2.75 -2.89 -20.75
CA LYS A 63 4.07 -2.75 -21.36
C LYS A 63 5.05 -2.03 -20.43
N VAL A 64 6.03 -2.77 -19.90
CA VAL A 64 7.19 -2.18 -19.21
C VAL A 64 8.11 -1.52 -20.25
N ILE A 65 8.42 -0.23 -20.05
CA ILE A 65 9.31 0.56 -20.93
C ILE A 65 10.65 0.86 -20.29
N TYR A 66 10.75 0.73 -18.96
CA TYR A 66 12.01 0.91 -18.22
C TYR A 66 11.99 0.11 -16.91
N GLU A 67 13.13 -0.48 -16.56
CA GLU A 67 13.35 -1.19 -15.31
C GLU A 67 14.51 -0.54 -14.54
N HIS A 68 14.27 -0.08 -13.32
CA HIS A 68 15.32 0.44 -12.45
C HIS A 68 15.92 -0.71 -11.63
N LYS A 69 17.19 -1.00 -11.85
CA LYS A 69 17.84 -2.22 -11.32
C LYS A 69 18.60 -1.99 -10.01
N ALA A 70 18.37 -0.89 -9.33
CA ALA A 70 19.05 -0.51 -8.09
C ALA A 70 18.06 -0.02 -7.03
N PRO A 71 18.41 -0.09 -5.74
CA PRO A 71 17.64 0.59 -4.69
C PRO A 71 17.60 2.10 -4.93
N ILE A 72 16.42 2.71 -4.82
CA ILE A 72 16.21 4.17 -4.94
C ILE A 72 16.44 4.90 -3.61
N LEU A 73 16.41 4.17 -2.50
CA LEU A 73 16.66 4.64 -1.15
C LEU A 73 17.38 3.54 -0.38
N GLY A 74 18.52 3.86 0.22
CA GLY A 74 19.26 2.92 1.08
C GLY A 74 18.56 2.63 2.40
N PHE A 75 19.06 1.65 3.16
CA PHE A 75 18.61 1.39 4.53
C PHE A 75 18.92 2.57 5.45
N GLY A 76 18.15 2.69 6.53
CA GLY A 76 18.42 3.64 7.60
C GLY A 76 19.74 3.33 8.32
N ALA A 77 20.22 4.27 9.09
CA ALA A 77 21.35 4.04 9.98
C ALA A 77 21.01 2.95 11.01
N PRO A 78 21.98 2.17 11.50
CA PRO A 78 21.72 1.14 12.50
C PRO A 78 20.96 1.66 13.71
N GLY A 79 19.82 1.03 14.04
CA GLY A 79 18.94 1.41 15.13
C GLY A 79 17.82 2.39 14.76
N THR A 80 17.78 2.91 13.53
CA THR A 80 16.62 3.68 13.05
C THR A 80 15.45 2.75 12.71
N PHE A 81 14.26 3.33 12.51
CA PHE A 81 13.02 2.57 12.29
C PHE A 81 13.00 1.80 10.96
N ASP A 82 13.94 2.02 10.05
CA ASP A 82 13.99 1.49 8.70
C ASP A 82 15.35 0.87 8.32
N ASP A 83 16.12 0.43 9.33
CA ASP A 83 17.44 -0.18 9.11
C ASP A 83 17.39 -1.61 8.53
N ASP A 84 16.25 -2.30 8.59
CA ASP A 84 16.04 -3.60 7.94
C ASP A 84 15.17 -3.50 6.67
N GLY A 85 14.52 -2.34 6.41
CA GLY A 85 13.76 -2.25 5.18
C GLY A 85 12.99 -0.98 4.93
N VAL A 86 12.85 -0.71 3.64
CA VAL A 86 12.11 0.41 3.07
C VAL A 86 11.14 -0.15 2.02
N MET A 87 9.84 -0.02 2.26
CA MET A 87 8.79 -0.46 1.34
C MET A 87 7.93 0.74 0.92
N PRO A 88 7.62 0.93 -0.36
CA PRO A 88 6.79 2.05 -0.79
C PRO A 88 5.37 1.88 -0.22
N SER A 89 4.66 2.99 -0.03
CA SER A 89 3.27 2.97 0.41
C SER A 89 2.40 3.94 -0.35
N PHE A 90 2.90 5.16 -0.58
CA PHE A 90 2.19 6.18 -1.34
C PHE A 90 3.17 7.18 -1.96
N ALA A 91 2.97 7.56 -3.22
CA ALA A 91 3.80 8.53 -3.92
C ALA A 91 2.96 9.68 -4.48
N LEU A 92 3.48 10.90 -4.41
CA LEU A 92 2.84 12.07 -4.99
C LEU A 92 3.88 13.10 -5.46
N ARG A 93 3.43 14.03 -6.31
CA ARG A 93 4.24 15.20 -6.72
C ARG A 93 3.85 16.39 -5.86
N ARG A 94 4.88 17.09 -5.33
CA ARG A 94 4.72 18.29 -4.52
C ARG A 94 5.85 19.27 -4.77
N ASP A 95 5.51 20.50 -5.14
CA ASP A 95 6.45 21.63 -5.26
C ASP A 95 7.71 21.31 -6.10
N GLY A 96 7.51 20.57 -7.23
CA GLY A 96 8.58 20.15 -8.13
C GLY A 96 9.34 18.89 -7.69
N GLN A 97 9.02 18.32 -6.54
CA GLN A 97 9.62 17.09 -6.02
C GLN A 97 8.66 15.91 -6.13
N VAL A 98 9.20 14.69 -6.08
CA VAL A 98 8.44 13.48 -5.79
C VAL A 98 8.59 13.15 -4.32
N TRP A 99 7.47 13.02 -3.63
CA TRP A 99 7.38 12.58 -2.24
C TRP A 99 6.95 11.12 -2.20
N LEU A 100 7.72 10.29 -1.48
CA LEU A 100 7.42 8.89 -1.24
C LEU A 100 7.19 8.70 0.27
N TYR A 101 5.96 8.43 0.66
CA TYR A 101 5.66 7.89 1.99
C TYR A 101 5.97 6.40 1.95
N TYR A 102 6.82 5.95 2.83
CA TYR A 102 7.26 4.56 2.86
C TYR A 102 7.05 3.93 4.23
N SER A 103 6.87 2.63 4.22
CA SER A 103 6.87 1.79 5.40
C SER A 103 8.30 1.38 5.72
N GLY A 104 8.88 1.99 6.75
CA GLY A 104 10.14 1.55 7.32
C GLY A 104 9.91 0.43 8.31
N TRP A 105 10.82 -0.55 8.38
CA TRP A 105 10.72 -1.62 9.36
C TRP A 105 12.09 -2.06 9.88
N ASN A 106 12.07 -2.60 11.09
CA ASN A 106 13.21 -3.25 11.70
C ASN A 106 12.79 -4.51 12.46
N ARG A 107 13.72 -5.41 12.65
CA ARG A 107 13.51 -6.68 13.38
C ARG A 107 13.26 -6.40 14.86
N GLY A 108 12.32 -7.14 15.41
CA GLY A 108 12.05 -7.15 16.84
C GLY A 108 12.61 -8.39 17.53
N VAL A 109 12.71 -8.33 18.85
CA VAL A 109 13.13 -9.48 19.66
C VAL A 109 11.92 -10.25 20.17
N THR A 110 10.95 -9.56 20.75
CA THR A 110 9.72 -10.16 21.31
C THR A 110 8.70 -10.48 20.23
N VAL A 111 8.60 -9.58 19.25
CA VAL A 111 7.73 -9.71 18.06
C VAL A 111 8.59 -9.66 16.82
N PRO A 112 8.17 -10.23 15.67
CA PRO A 112 9.04 -10.38 14.52
C PRO A 112 9.60 -9.06 13.96
N TYR A 113 8.82 -7.99 14.02
CA TYR A 113 9.19 -6.69 13.44
C TYR A 113 8.43 -5.53 14.06
N ARG A 114 8.92 -4.34 13.78
CA ARG A 114 8.27 -3.04 14.05
C ARG A 114 8.22 -2.26 12.76
N ASN A 115 7.15 -1.49 12.59
CA ASN A 115 6.95 -0.66 11.40
C ASN A 115 6.52 0.75 11.79
N SER A 116 6.96 1.71 11.00
CA SER A 116 6.58 3.12 11.10
C SER A 116 6.58 3.76 9.71
N VAL A 117 6.03 4.96 9.56
CA VAL A 117 5.99 5.69 8.29
C VAL A 117 7.10 6.72 8.23
N GLY A 118 7.91 6.66 7.18
CA GLY A 118 8.85 7.70 6.80
C GLY A 118 8.44 8.46 5.56
N ILE A 119 9.11 9.58 5.30
CA ILE A 119 9.02 10.33 4.05
C ILE A 119 10.40 10.41 3.42
N ALA A 120 10.47 10.09 2.15
CA ALA A 120 11.63 10.34 1.31
C ALA A 120 11.24 11.28 0.16
N VAL A 121 12.18 12.10 -0.28
CA VAL A 121 11.97 13.09 -1.34
C VAL A 121 13.00 12.93 -2.43
N SER A 122 12.57 13.17 -3.66
CA SER A 122 13.38 13.12 -4.86
C SER A 122 13.33 14.44 -5.59
N ASP A 123 14.51 14.93 -6.00
CA ASP A 123 14.68 16.12 -6.83
C ASP A 123 14.97 15.76 -8.31
N ASP A 124 15.03 14.47 -8.64
CA ASP A 124 15.35 13.92 -9.95
C ASP A 124 14.20 13.07 -10.53
N ASP A 125 12.97 13.54 -10.30
CA ASP A 125 11.74 12.95 -10.84
C ASP A 125 11.48 11.52 -10.36
N GLY A 126 11.89 11.20 -9.13
CA GLY A 126 11.64 9.90 -8.48
C GLY A 126 12.64 8.81 -8.86
N THR A 127 13.83 9.16 -9.37
CA THR A 127 14.87 8.19 -9.71
C THR A 127 15.73 7.83 -8.50
N THR A 128 16.09 8.84 -7.69
CA THR A 128 16.77 8.63 -6.41
C THR A 128 16.06 9.42 -5.31
N PHE A 129 16.17 8.95 -4.08
CA PHE A 129 15.51 9.54 -2.93
C PHE A 129 16.47 9.75 -1.77
N ARG A 130 16.20 10.78 -0.98
CA ARG A 130 16.80 11.01 0.33
C ARG A 130 15.70 11.08 1.39
N ARG A 131 15.96 10.63 2.59
CA ARG A 131 15.03 10.80 3.72
C ARG A 131 14.80 12.29 3.97
N LEU A 132 13.52 12.66 4.19
CA LEU A 132 13.20 14.01 4.63
C LEU A 132 13.62 14.20 6.09
N TYR A 133 13.46 13.15 6.91
CA TYR A 133 13.87 13.08 8.31
C TYR A 133 14.49 11.72 8.61
N GLU A 134 15.40 11.66 9.58
CA GLU A 134 15.98 10.40 10.08
C GLU A 134 14.97 9.59 10.89
N GLY A 135 14.03 10.25 11.56
CA GLY A 135 12.95 9.60 12.30
C GLY A 135 11.67 9.48 11.50
N PRO A 136 10.72 8.66 11.98
CA PRO A 136 9.42 8.47 11.33
C PRO A 136 8.51 9.70 11.52
N VAL A 137 7.60 9.92 10.56
CA VAL A 137 6.55 10.94 10.66
C VAL A 137 5.25 10.40 11.26
N LEU A 138 5.08 9.09 11.28
CA LEU A 138 4.00 8.40 11.96
C LEU A 138 4.53 7.10 12.55
N GLU A 139 4.39 6.95 13.87
CA GLU A 139 4.78 5.75 14.61
C GLU A 139 3.82 5.48 15.77
N ARG A 140 4.20 4.59 16.67
CA ARG A 140 3.47 4.28 17.89
C ARG A 140 3.28 5.53 18.76
N CYS A 141 2.14 5.58 19.42
CA CYS A 141 1.81 6.61 20.41
C CYS A 141 1.07 5.96 21.59
N PRO A 142 0.73 6.71 22.65
CA PRO A 142 0.04 6.14 23.81
C PRO A 142 -1.24 5.38 23.47
N GLU A 143 -2.03 5.86 22.51
CA GLU A 143 -3.29 5.25 22.06
C GLU A 143 -3.10 4.15 21.00
N GLU A 144 -1.91 4.06 20.38
CA GLU A 144 -1.59 3.12 19.31
C GLU A 144 -0.19 2.51 19.54
N PRO A 145 -0.08 1.57 20.50
CA PRO A 145 1.24 1.15 21.02
C PRO A 145 1.98 0.12 20.17
N TYR A 146 1.40 -0.38 19.06
CA TYR A 146 1.98 -1.51 18.32
C TYR A 146 2.60 -1.11 16.98
N ILE A 147 1.78 -0.75 16.00
CA ILE A 147 2.18 -0.49 14.60
C ILE A 147 1.40 0.71 14.08
N ALA A 148 2.05 1.58 13.29
CA ALA A 148 1.39 2.61 12.47
C ALA A 148 2.12 2.68 11.13
N VAL A 149 1.49 2.22 10.01
CA VAL A 149 2.20 1.98 8.76
C VAL A 149 1.25 1.92 7.54
N THR A 150 1.77 1.77 6.35
CA THR A 150 1.08 1.66 5.04
C THR A 150 0.02 2.75 4.82
N PRO A 151 0.42 4.02 4.75
CA PRO A 151 -0.50 5.11 4.51
C PRO A 151 -0.95 5.18 3.06
N THR A 152 -2.19 5.63 2.85
CA THR A 152 -2.65 6.27 1.61
C THR A 152 -3.05 7.70 1.92
N ILE A 153 -2.84 8.63 0.98
CA ILE A 153 -2.98 10.06 1.25
C ILE A 153 -3.82 10.72 0.16
N LEU A 154 -4.74 11.59 0.57
CA LEU A 154 -5.37 12.54 -0.32
C LEU A 154 -5.07 13.97 0.16
N ARG A 155 -4.67 14.84 -0.78
CA ARG A 155 -4.53 16.26 -0.55
C ARG A 155 -5.76 16.99 -1.11
N GLU A 156 -6.47 17.67 -0.25
CA GLU A 156 -7.71 18.37 -0.57
C GLU A 156 -7.65 19.80 -0.03
N ARG A 157 -8.72 20.54 -0.20
CA ARG A 157 -8.96 21.83 0.46
C ARG A 157 -10.08 21.67 1.47
N ASP A 158 -9.90 22.25 2.66
CA ASP A 158 -10.97 22.37 3.64
C ASP A 158 -12.02 23.42 3.17
N PRO A 159 -13.18 23.55 3.86
CA PRO A 159 -14.18 24.54 3.52
C PRO A 159 -13.67 26.00 3.54
N ASP A 160 -12.61 26.28 4.29
CA ASP A 160 -11.96 27.60 4.35
C ASP A 160 -10.89 27.79 3.25
N GLY A 161 -10.71 26.80 2.36
CA GLY A 161 -9.74 26.81 1.27
C GLY A 161 -8.29 26.52 1.68
N ARG A 162 -8.04 26.07 2.92
CA ARG A 162 -6.71 25.68 3.40
C ARG A 162 -6.37 24.26 2.97
N ASP A 163 -5.08 23.94 2.87
CA ASP A 163 -4.63 22.59 2.59
C ASP A 163 -5.08 21.64 3.70
N LEU A 164 -5.72 20.56 3.30
CA LEU A 164 -6.12 19.44 4.15
C LEU A 164 -5.51 18.16 3.58
N TRP A 165 -4.57 17.59 4.32
CA TRP A 165 -4.00 16.28 4.02
C TRP A 165 -4.73 15.24 4.85
N ARG A 166 -5.31 14.25 4.18
CA ARG A 166 -5.98 13.12 4.81
C ARG A 166 -5.14 11.87 4.63
N MET A 167 -5.00 11.10 5.68
CA MET A 167 -4.29 9.83 5.64
C MET A 167 -5.17 8.73 6.24
N TRP A 168 -5.26 7.62 5.52
CA TRP A 168 -5.75 6.35 6.04
C TRP A 168 -4.56 5.41 6.13
N TYR A 169 -4.39 4.77 7.28
CA TYR A 169 -3.22 3.94 7.59
C TYR A 169 -3.60 2.76 8.44
N ILE A 170 -2.76 1.73 8.51
CA ILE A 170 -2.99 0.63 9.44
C ILE A 170 -2.40 0.95 10.80
N SER A 171 -3.19 0.62 11.85
CA SER A 171 -2.84 0.72 13.26
C SER A 171 -2.94 -0.66 13.90
N GLY A 172 -1.87 -1.10 14.57
CA GLY A 172 -1.85 -2.37 15.29
C GLY A 172 -2.75 -2.32 16.53
N LEU A 173 -3.59 -3.36 16.70
CA LEU A 173 -4.41 -3.53 17.90
C LEU A 173 -3.74 -4.43 18.92
N ARG A 174 -3.07 -5.48 18.46
CA ARG A 174 -2.37 -6.48 19.27
C ARG A 174 -1.50 -7.39 18.41
N TRP A 175 -0.70 -8.18 19.09
CA TRP A 175 -0.06 -9.37 18.52
C TRP A 175 -0.76 -10.61 19.08
N THR A 176 -1.13 -11.55 18.22
CA THR A 176 -1.69 -12.84 18.61
C THR A 176 -0.68 -13.95 18.41
N LEU A 177 -0.62 -14.92 19.31
CA LEU A 177 0.29 -16.05 19.22
C LEU A 177 -0.37 -17.15 18.38
N VAL A 178 0.23 -17.49 17.25
CA VAL A 178 -0.21 -18.53 16.32
C VAL A 178 0.95 -19.49 16.09
N GLU A 179 0.80 -20.76 16.49
CA GLU A 179 1.81 -21.80 16.33
C GLU A 179 3.22 -21.38 16.78
N GLY A 180 3.29 -20.68 17.91
CA GLY A 180 4.57 -20.22 18.50
C GLY A 180 5.15 -18.96 17.88
N LYS A 181 4.46 -18.29 16.95
CA LYS A 181 4.85 -17.02 16.34
C LYS A 181 3.84 -15.95 16.63
N TYR A 182 4.32 -14.72 16.86
CA TYR A 182 3.45 -13.57 16.99
C TYR A 182 3.04 -13.04 15.61
N GLU A 183 1.72 -12.96 15.37
CA GLU A 183 1.12 -12.39 14.17
C GLU A 183 0.32 -11.14 14.53
N PRO A 184 0.44 -10.04 13.76
CA PRO A 184 -0.22 -8.80 14.10
C PRO A 184 -1.69 -8.81 13.68
N VAL A 185 -2.52 -8.23 14.54
CA VAL A 185 -3.89 -7.85 14.23
C VAL A 185 -3.95 -6.32 14.14
N TYR A 186 -4.42 -5.80 13.02
CA TYR A 186 -4.46 -4.36 12.77
C TYR A 186 -5.72 -3.93 12.03
N VAL A 187 -6.07 -2.67 12.17
CA VAL A 187 -7.24 -2.01 11.59
C VAL A 187 -6.83 -0.78 10.80
N ILE A 188 -7.77 -0.24 10.03
CA ILE A 188 -7.57 1.02 9.31
C ILE A 188 -8.06 2.17 10.17
N LYS A 189 -7.18 3.15 10.39
CA LYS A 189 -7.48 4.40 11.07
C LYS A 189 -7.25 5.60 10.17
N TYR A 190 -7.79 6.73 10.60
CA TYR A 190 -7.68 8.02 9.93
C TYR A 190 -6.85 9.00 10.75
N CYS A 191 -6.06 9.83 10.07
CA CYS A 191 -5.47 11.05 10.61
C CYS A 191 -5.44 12.16 9.55
N HIS A 192 -5.16 13.38 9.98
CA HIS A 192 -5.10 14.53 9.07
C HIS A 192 -3.94 15.46 9.42
N SER A 193 -3.58 16.30 8.45
CA SER A 193 -2.45 17.22 8.56
C SER A 193 -2.72 18.48 7.74
N ALA A 194 -2.06 19.58 8.09
CA ALA A 194 -2.01 20.79 7.28
C ALA A 194 -0.81 20.82 6.32
N ASP A 195 0.22 20.02 6.59
CA ASP A 195 1.51 20.08 5.89
C ASP A 195 1.96 18.73 5.28
N GLY A 196 1.23 17.63 5.56
CA GLY A 196 1.61 16.28 5.14
C GLY A 196 2.75 15.66 5.94
N VAL A 197 3.22 16.30 7.00
CA VAL A 197 4.35 15.87 7.83
C VAL A 197 3.93 15.64 9.28
N THR A 198 3.24 16.62 9.86
CA THR A 198 2.75 16.57 11.25
C THR A 198 1.30 16.13 11.26
N TRP A 199 1.01 14.98 11.88
CA TRP A 199 -0.28 14.32 11.78
C TRP A 199 -1.08 14.39 13.09
N ALA A 200 -2.27 14.99 13.03
CA ALA A 200 -3.26 14.93 14.10
C ALA A 200 -4.02 13.60 14.04
N ARG A 201 -3.98 12.85 15.13
CA ARG A 201 -4.51 11.45 15.22
C ARG A 201 -5.73 11.42 16.16
N PRO A 202 -6.95 11.54 15.63
CA PRO A 202 -8.18 11.52 16.45
C PRO A 202 -8.57 10.12 16.96
N ASN A 203 -7.73 9.12 16.73
CA ASN A 203 -8.00 7.71 17.05
C ASN A 203 -9.27 7.16 16.36
N HIS A 204 -9.57 7.64 15.17
CA HIS A 204 -10.77 7.30 14.42
C HIS A 204 -10.61 5.96 13.68
N LEU A 205 -11.46 4.99 14.02
CA LEU A 205 -11.55 3.68 13.36
C LEU A 205 -12.43 3.79 12.11
N CYS A 206 -11.87 3.45 10.94
CA CYS A 206 -12.60 3.54 9.67
C CYS A 206 -13.56 2.37 9.44
N ILE A 207 -13.08 1.13 9.64
CA ILE A 207 -13.84 -0.08 9.35
C ILE A 207 -13.72 -1.02 10.55
N PRO A 208 -14.83 -1.46 11.17
CA PRO A 208 -14.80 -2.45 12.24
C PRO A 208 -14.46 -3.84 11.71
N GLN A 209 -13.78 -4.64 12.52
CA GLN A 209 -13.53 -6.05 12.25
C GLN A 209 -14.83 -6.86 12.33
N SER A 210 -14.97 -7.90 11.52
CA SER A 210 -16.08 -8.88 11.57
C SER A 210 -15.82 -9.96 12.61
N HIS A 211 -14.58 -10.25 12.95
CA HIS A 211 -14.16 -11.19 13.98
C HIS A 211 -12.79 -10.82 14.55
N ASP A 212 -12.42 -11.37 15.71
CA ASP A 212 -11.24 -10.97 16.48
C ASP A 212 -9.91 -11.07 15.74
N ASN A 213 -9.72 -12.07 14.88
CA ASN A 213 -8.47 -12.28 14.16
C ASN A 213 -8.43 -11.61 12.79
N GLU A 214 -9.51 -10.96 12.36
CA GLU A 214 -9.50 -10.21 11.11
C GLU A 214 -8.53 -9.06 11.19
N ALA A 215 -7.73 -8.90 10.14
CA ALA A 215 -6.77 -7.81 10.03
C ALA A 215 -6.88 -7.14 8.67
N PHE A 216 -6.88 -5.81 8.66
CA PHE A 216 -6.91 -4.99 7.45
C PHE A 216 -5.55 -4.39 7.18
N SER A 217 -5.11 -4.36 5.94
CA SER A 217 -3.86 -3.71 5.57
C SER A 217 -3.94 -2.99 4.25
N HIS A 218 -2.97 -2.13 4.03
CA HIS A 218 -2.74 -1.41 2.80
C HIS A 218 -4.00 -0.77 2.20
N PRO A 219 -4.64 0.18 2.90
CA PRO A 219 -5.75 0.92 2.33
C PRO A 219 -5.27 1.75 1.14
N THR A 220 -6.08 1.84 0.10
CA THR A 220 -5.94 2.80 -0.99
C THR A 220 -7.25 3.53 -1.15
N VAL A 221 -7.21 4.86 -1.16
CA VAL A 221 -8.40 5.70 -1.19
C VAL A 221 -8.35 6.63 -2.39
N VAL A 222 -9.43 6.66 -3.15
CA VAL A 222 -9.64 7.63 -4.22
C VAL A 222 -10.96 8.37 -4.02
N ARG A 223 -11.05 9.59 -4.55
CA ARG A 223 -12.31 10.32 -4.66
C ARG A 223 -12.85 10.16 -6.07
N HIS A 224 -13.97 9.48 -6.20
CA HIS A 224 -14.58 9.20 -7.49
C HIS A 224 -16.07 9.55 -7.46
N ARG A 225 -16.55 10.35 -8.44
CA ARG A 225 -17.97 10.78 -8.56
C ARG A 225 -18.55 11.36 -7.25
N GLY A 226 -17.74 12.11 -6.51
CA GLY A 226 -18.15 12.79 -5.27
C GLY A 226 -18.13 11.93 -4.01
N GLN A 227 -17.78 10.65 -4.10
CA GLN A 227 -17.63 9.74 -2.97
C GLN A 227 -16.16 9.37 -2.75
N TYR A 228 -15.82 8.95 -1.53
CA TYR A 228 -14.55 8.30 -1.22
C TYR A 228 -14.74 6.78 -1.35
N LEU A 229 -13.88 6.16 -2.11
CA LEU A 229 -13.84 4.72 -2.32
C LEU A 229 -12.52 4.19 -1.74
N MET A 230 -12.59 3.15 -0.94
CA MET A 230 -11.43 2.51 -0.32
C MET A 230 -11.36 1.04 -0.73
N TRP A 231 -10.21 0.62 -1.22
CA TRP A 231 -9.84 -0.79 -1.32
C TRP A 231 -8.76 -1.08 -0.28
N TYR A 232 -8.77 -2.26 0.27
CA TYR A 232 -7.82 -2.66 1.31
C TYR A 232 -7.60 -4.17 1.26
N CYS A 233 -6.57 -4.66 1.93
CA CYS A 233 -6.45 -6.09 2.18
C CYS A 233 -7.23 -6.47 3.43
N CYS A 234 -7.89 -7.63 3.42
CA CYS A 234 -8.39 -8.31 4.60
C CYS A 234 -7.82 -9.74 4.67
N ARG A 235 -7.60 -10.24 5.88
CA ARG A 235 -7.06 -11.58 6.15
C ARG A 235 -7.42 -12.06 7.54
N ASP A 236 -7.33 -13.36 7.78
CA ASP A 236 -7.33 -13.91 9.12
C ASP A 236 -5.90 -14.02 9.66
N SER A 237 -5.61 -13.41 10.82
CA SER A 237 -4.27 -13.41 11.41
C SER A 237 -3.79 -14.81 11.85
N ALA A 238 -4.69 -15.76 12.04
CA ALA A 238 -4.35 -17.13 12.43
C ALA A 238 -3.99 -18.04 11.23
N ASP A 239 -4.43 -17.70 9.99
CA ASP A 239 -4.31 -18.62 8.85
C ASP A 239 -4.00 -17.92 7.50
N TYR A 240 -3.34 -16.76 7.52
CA TYR A 240 -3.20 -15.95 6.29
C TYR A 240 -2.03 -16.33 5.38
N ARG A 241 -1.10 -17.15 5.85
CA ARG A 241 0.13 -17.43 5.08
C ARG A 241 -0.12 -18.40 3.94
N ASP A 242 -0.77 -19.52 4.22
CA ASP A 242 -0.96 -20.61 3.27
C ASP A 242 -2.39 -21.19 3.33
N GLY A 243 -3.26 -20.66 4.18
CA GLY A 243 -4.60 -21.17 4.44
C GLY A 243 -5.71 -20.39 3.75
N ALA A 244 -6.95 -20.77 4.09
CA ALA A 244 -8.16 -20.12 3.59
C ALA A 244 -8.30 -18.65 4.02
N GLY A 245 -7.65 -18.27 5.13
CA GLY A 245 -7.58 -16.89 5.61
C GLY A 245 -6.57 -16.00 4.90
N ALA A 246 -5.97 -16.44 3.79
CA ALA A 246 -5.02 -15.66 3.01
C ALA A 246 -5.62 -14.32 2.53
N TYR A 247 -4.76 -13.38 2.23
CA TYR A 247 -5.16 -12.03 1.81
C TYR A 247 -6.16 -12.03 0.65
N ARG A 248 -7.20 -11.23 0.84
CA ARG A 248 -8.18 -10.82 -0.18
C ARG A 248 -8.26 -9.30 -0.21
N ILE A 249 -8.73 -8.77 -1.33
CA ILE A 249 -9.03 -7.35 -1.44
C ILE A 249 -10.47 -7.14 -0.98
N GLY A 250 -10.68 -6.20 -0.07
CA GLY A 250 -11.98 -5.73 0.38
C GLY A 250 -12.30 -4.35 -0.17
N PHE A 251 -13.54 -3.91 0.02
CA PHE A 251 -14.03 -2.62 -0.46
C PHE A 251 -14.94 -1.93 0.56
N ALA A 252 -14.81 -0.62 0.65
CA ALA A 252 -15.71 0.25 1.40
C ALA A 252 -15.92 1.57 0.68
N SER A 253 -17.06 2.21 0.92
CA SER A 253 -17.36 3.56 0.43
C SER A 253 -17.73 4.51 1.58
N SER A 254 -17.52 5.80 1.36
CA SER A 254 -17.81 6.84 2.36
C SER A 254 -18.24 8.14 1.66
N PRO A 255 -19.21 8.88 2.22
CA PRO A 255 -19.57 10.21 1.71
C PRO A 255 -18.57 11.29 2.11
N ASP A 256 -17.81 11.12 3.18
CA ASP A 256 -16.96 12.13 3.82
C ASP A 256 -15.50 11.68 4.08
N GLY A 257 -15.18 10.40 3.83
CA GLY A 257 -13.87 9.80 4.09
C GLY A 257 -13.61 9.46 5.56
N LEU A 258 -14.63 9.56 6.42
CA LEU A 258 -14.59 9.23 7.84
C LEU A 258 -15.51 8.05 8.16
N ASP A 259 -16.79 8.17 7.83
CA ASP A 259 -17.79 7.13 8.06
C ASP A 259 -17.84 6.17 6.87
N TRP A 260 -17.31 4.96 7.05
CA TRP A 260 -17.17 3.98 5.99
C TRP A 260 -18.20 2.87 6.07
N THR A 261 -18.80 2.57 4.93
CA THR A 261 -19.66 1.38 4.76
C THR A 261 -18.89 0.29 4.04
N ARG A 262 -18.64 -0.83 4.73
CA ARG A 262 -17.98 -2.02 4.17
C ARG A 262 -18.89 -2.74 3.20
N GLN A 263 -18.38 -3.13 2.04
CA GLN A 263 -19.16 -3.72 0.93
C GLN A 263 -18.29 -4.71 0.13
N ASP A 264 -17.62 -5.64 0.81
CA ASP A 264 -16.68 -6.58 0.16
C ASP A 264 -17.36 -7.46 -0.89
N ASP A 265 -18.66 -7.76 -0.73
CA ASP A 265 -19.48 -8.56 -1.62
C ASP A 265 -19.72 -7.91 -3.00
N VAL A 266 -19.56 -6.58 -3.11
CA VAL A 266 -19.73 -5.88 -4.39
C VAL A 266 -18.42 -5.68 -5.16
N LEU A 267 -17.27 -6.05 -4.58
CA LEU A 267 -15.95 -5.81 -5.15
C LEU A 267 -15.76 -6.39 -6.56
N GLY A 268 -16.24 -7.59 -6.83
CA GLY A 268 -16.14 -8.25 -8.14
C GLY A 268 -14.73 -8.69 -8.55
N LEU A 269 -13.75 -8.69 -7.62
CA LEU A 269 -12.38 -9.16 -7.84
C LEU A 269 -11.97 -10.08 -6.68
N ASP A 270 -11.88 -11.37 -6.93
CA ASP A 270 -11.36 -12.37 -5.98
C ASP A 270 -10.12 -13.05 -6.58
N VAL A 271 -9.60 -14.10 -5.99
CA VAL A 271 -8.55 -14.93 -6.59
C VAL A 271 -9.01 -15.59 -7.86
N SER A 272 -8.10 -15.87 -8.79
CA SER A 272 -8.45 -16.48 -10.07
C SER A 272 -8.61 -18.00 -9.99
N GLY A 273 -8.12 -18.63 -8.91
CA GLY A 273 -8.04 -20.09 -8.78
C GLY A 273 -6.88 -20.73 -9.53
N GLU A 274 -6.23 -20.03 -10.44
CA GLU A 274 -5.06 -20.51 -11.20
C GLU A 274 -4.05 -19.39 -11.47
N GLY A 275 -2.82 -19.78 -11.83
CA GLY A 275 -1.75 -18.85 -12.19
C GLY A 275 -1.20 -18.04 -11.02
N TRP A 276 -0.73 -16.83 -11.30
CA TRP A 276 0.05 -15.97 -10.41
C TRP A 276 -0.76 -15.37 -9.24
N GLU A 277 -2.08 -15.35 -9.32
CA GLU A 277 -3.04 -14.83 -8.34
C GLU A 277 -4.07 -15.88 -7.88
N SER A 278 -3.68 -17.15 -7.90
CA SER A 278 -4.59 -18.28 -7.68
C SER A 278 -5.08 -18.42 -6.25
N THR A 279 -4.29 -17.99 -5.27
CA THR A 279 -4.58 -18.20 -3.84
C THR A 279 -4.58 -16.91 -3.03
N MET A 280 -4.05 -15.82 -3.57
CA MET A 280 -3.93 -14.55 -2.88
C MET A 280 -4.06 -13.38 -3.85
N THR A 281 -4.81 -12.35 -3.46
CA THR A 281 -4.77 -11.01 -4.02
C THR A 281 -4.48 -10.03 -2.90
N SER A 282 -3.47 -9.15 -3.05
CA SER A 282 -3.03 -8.30 -1.95
C SER A 282 -2.48 -6.96 -2.41
N TYR A 283 -2.36 -6.03 -1.49
CA TYR A 283 -1.76 -4.72 -1.66
C TYR A 283 -2.32 -3.93 -2.85
N PRO A 284 -3.67 -3.70 -2.88
CA PRO A 284 -4.28 -2.93 -3.95
C PRO A 284 -3.78 -1.48 -3.90
N SER A 285 -3.37 -0.96 -5.04
CA SER A 285 -3.07 0.45 -5.22
C SER A 285 -3.90 0.98 -6.38
N VAL A 286 -4.88 1.81 -6.06
CA VAL A 286 -5.86 2.32 -7.04
C VAL A 286 -5.55 3.76 -7.42
N ILE A 287 -5.58 4.03 -8.70
CA ILE A 287 -5.35 5.35 -9.27
C ILE A 287 -6.28 5.57 -10.46
N GLU A 288 -6.66 6.83 -10.71
CA GLU A 288 -7.34 7.21 -11.94
C GLU A 288 -6.32 7.58 -13.02
N ILE A 289 -6.40 6.92 -14.18
CA ILE A 289 -5.55 7.14 -15.35
C ILE A 289 -6.45 7.38 -16.56
N ASP A 290 -6.40 8.57 -17.13
CA ASP A 290 -7.18 8.94 -18.32
C ASP A 290 -8.68 8.62 -18.19
N GLY A 291 -9.26 8.96 -17.03
CA GLY A 291 -10.67 8.74 -16.71
C GLY A 291 -11.05 7.30 -16.38
N ARG A 292 -10.07 6.37 -16.31
CA ARG A 292 -10.29 4.98 -15.94
C ARG A 292 -9.74 4.72 -14.53
N VAL A 293 -10.48 4.01 -13.71
CA VAL A 293 -10.02 3.54 -12.41
C VAL A 293 -9.22 2.26 -12.60
N VAL A 294 -7.95 2.28 -12.25
CA VAL A 294 -7.00 1.18 -12.41
C VAL A 294 -6.50 0.73 -11.05
N MET A 295 -6.52 -0.56 -10.79
CA MET A 295 -5.97 -1.19 -9.60
C MET A 295 -4.72 -1.98 -9.97
N PHE A 296 -3.57 -1.63 -9.40
CA PHE A 296 -2.39 -2.49 -9.36
C PHE A 296 -2.43 -3.33 -8.09
N TYR A 297 -2.08 -4.61 -8.15
CA TYR A 297 -2.13 -5.51 -6.99
C TYR A 297 -1.14 -6.65 -7.11
N ASN A 298 -0.80 -7.24 -5.96
CA ASN A 298 0.04 -8.43 -5.89
C ASN A 298 -0.78 -9.71 -5.95
N GLY A 299 -0.17 -10.75 -6.52
CA GLY A 299 -0.64 -12.12 -6.47
C GLY A 299 -0.09 -12.91 -5.28
N ASN A 300 0.12 -14.22 -5.49
CA ASN A 300 0.51 -15.19 -4.47
C ASN A 300 1.82 -14.83 -3.76
N GLY A 301 1.92 -15.24 -2.49
CA GLY A 301 3.15 -15.12 -1.71
C GLY A 301 3.58 -13.69 -1.44
N PHE A 302 2.63 -12.75 -1.23
CA PHE A 302 2.92 -11.35 -0.89
C PHE A 302 3.78 -10.62 -1.95
N GLY A 303 3.57 -10.92 -3.24
CA GLY A 303 4.34 -10.35 -4.35
C GLY A 303 5.55 -11.19 -4.79
N ARG A 304 5.69 -12.42 -4.33
CA ARG A 304 6.68 -13.38 -4.87
C ARG A 304 6.37 -13.71 -6.33
N THR A 305 5.10 -13.77 -6.69
CA THR A 305 4.65 -13.95 -8.09
C THR A 305 4.53 -12.64 -8.86
N GLY A 306 4.96 -11.53 -8.26
CA GLY A 306 4.92 -10.22 -8.89
C GLY A 306 3.62 -9.46 -8.69
N PHE A 307 3.36 -8.54 -9.61
CA PHE A 307 2.14 -7.73 -9.63
C PHE A 307 1.55 -7.62 -11.04
N GLY A 308 0.26 -7.34 -11.07
CA GLY A 308 -0.50 -7.09 -12.28
C GLY A 308 -1.53 -5.99 -12.05
N TYR A 309 -2.50 -5.89 -12.96
CA TYR A 309 -3.53 -4.86 -12.85
C TYR A 309 -4.89 -5.31 -13.36
N ALA A 310 -5.90 -4.59 -12.89
CA ALA A 310 -7.27 -4.68 -13.37
C ALA A 310 -7.83 -3.27 -13.61
N ILE A 311 -8.79 -3.15 -14.51
CA ILE A 311 -9.49 -1.91 -14.83
C ILE A 311 -10.95 -2.06 -14.40
N LEU A 312 -11.46 -1.07 -13.67
CA LEU A 312 -12.87 -1.01 -13.32
C LEU A 312 -13.69 -0.69 -14.58
N GLU A 313 -14.64 -1.56 -14.89
CA GLU A 313 -15.56 -1.33 -16.00
C GLU A 313 -16.56 -0.23 -15.62
N ASP A 314 -16.68 0.78 -16.48
CA ASP A 314 -17.76 1.76 -16.37
C ASP A 314 -19.10 1.05 -16.53
N GLN A 315 -19.87 0.97 -15.46
CA GLN A 315 -21.29 0.62 -15.59
C GLN A 315 -21.94 1.81 -16.32
N ARG A 316 -22.13 1.69 -17.60
CA ARG A 316 -22.97 2.61 -18.36
C ARG A 316 -24.41 2.43 -17.83
N ASP A 317 -24.93 3.51 -17.30
CA ASP A 317 -26.36 3.61 -16.94
C ASP A 317 -27.26 3.29 -18.14
#